data_f8f9dce724e1444e8ed8e3fe66d1aaaf
#
_entry.id   f8f9dce724e1444e8ed8e3fe66d1aaaf
#
_cell.length_a   1.000
_cell.length_b   1.000
_cell.length_c   1.000
_cell.angle_alpha   90.00
_cell.angle_beta   90.00
_cell.angle_gamma   90.00
#
_symmetry.space_group_name_H-M   'P 1'
#
loop_
_entity.id
_entity.type
_entity.pdbx_description
1 polymer ?
#
loop_
_entity_poly.entity_id
_entity_poly.type
_entity_poly.pdbx_seq_one_letter_code
_entity_poly.pdbx_strand_id
1 'polypeptide(L)'
;PGTAQRETMPDPTNLALIGGVFGLLIGSIFSQRARCGLAYLVVPLLSAFALHRVWGTSFDLVEELTFYASYHSDWRNQLVHIVFVPLLVASAMVFLAYVPPLARARPLGLPLNWATLAAAAWSLHFVHAAPLVGSAVAALTFAFAVGATGVVERERAKSGTRAVPSREQQGRAALWAGALHVLGWYMQLHPGHALFEGRKAALVDALVQSFMDAPLFVWMEVAFKLGYDPALESQLQAAVEKRHAEWAQAA
;
A
#
# COMPACT_ATOMS: atom_id res chain seq x y z
N PRO A 1 31.09 10.48 -25.40
CA PRO A 1 30.47 11.75 -25.16
C PRO A 1 29.10 11.48 -24.53
N GLY A 2 28.98 11.73 -23.20
CA GLY A 2 27.81 11.41 -22.40
C GLY A 2 26.61 12.26 -22.78
N THR A 3 25.51 11.62 -23.04
CA THR A 3 24.20 12.25 -23.10
C THR A 3 23.75 12.51 -21.66
N ALA A 4 23.86 13.76 -21.23
CA ALA A 4 23.24 14.23 -20.01
C ALA A 4 21.73 13.99 -20.13
N GLN A 5 21.18 13.11 -19.30
CA GLN A 5 19.74 13.01 -19.10
C GLN A 5 19.26 14.38 -18.61
N ARG A 6 18.43 15.06 -19.40
CA ARG A 6 17.67 16.23 -18.95
C ARG A 6 16.69 15.72 -17.90
N GLU A 7 16.91 16.11 -16.66
CA GLU A 7 15.86 16.03 -15.64
C GLU A 7 14.66 16.80 -16.17
N THR A 8 13.60 16.10 -16.53
CA THR A 8 12.34 16.71 -16.93
C THR A 8 11.72 17.32 -15.67
N MET A 9 11.46 18.62 -15.72
CA MET A 9 10.73 19.33 -14.67
C MET A 9 9.40 18.60 -14.40
N PRO A 10 8.99 18.44 -13.14
CA PRO A 10 7.72 17.79 -12.82
C PRO A 10 6.56 18.55 -13.48
N ASP A 11 5.62 17.80 -14.03
CA ASP A 11 4.41 18.31 -14.67
C ASP A 11 3.70 19.30 -13.74
N PRO A 12 3.27 20.50 -14.23
CA PRO A 12 2.53 21.49 -13.44
C PRO A 12 1.25 20.93 -12.80
N THR A 13 0.65 19.88 -13.36
CA THR A 13 -0.48 19.14 -12.74
C THR A 13 -0.06 18.44 -11.45
N ASN A 14 1.14 17.89 -11.39
CA ASN A 14 1.69 17.25 -10.20
C ASN A 14 1.98 18.29 -9.09
N LEU A 15 2.43 19.48 -9.47
CA LEU A 15 2.63 20.61 -8.55
C LEU A 15 1.31 21.12 -7.98
N ALA A 16 0.23 21.16 -8.77
CA ALA A 16 -1.11 21.57 -8.32
C ALA A 16 -1.72 20.54 -7.33
N LEU A 17 -1.53 19.24 -7.59
CA LEU A 17 -1.96 18.17 -6.68
C LEU A 17 -1.16 18.19 -5.36
N ILE A 18 0.15 18.38 -5.43
CA ILE A 18 1.00 18.57 -4.25
C ILE A 18 0.56 19.83 -3.48
N GLY A 19 0.29 20.95 -4.17
CA GLY A 19 -0.22 22.16 -3.57
C GLY A 19 -1.61 22.01 -2.93
N GLY A 20 -2.52 21.24 -3.55
CA GLY A 20 -3.84 20.91 -2.99
C GLY A 20 -3.74 20.05 -1.73
N VAL A 21 -2.87 19.05 -1.74
CA VAL A 21 -2.57 18.22 -0.57
C VAL A 21 -1.93 19.06 0.56
N PHE A 22 -0.98 19.95 0.23
CA PHE A 22 -0.41 20.91 1.20
C PHE A 22 -1.44 21.90 1.73
N GLY A 23 -2.37 22.38 0.91
CA GLY A 23 -3.46 23.26 1.34
C GLY A 23 -4.43 22.60 2.33
N LEU A 24 -4.78 21.34 2.10
CA LEU A 24 -5.56 20.51 3.02
C LEU A 24 -4.80 20.26 4.33
N LEU A 25 -3.46 20.16 4.27
CA LEU A 25 -2.58 19.99 5.41
C LEU A 25 -2.51 21.24 6.28
N ILE A 26 -2.35 22.43 5.69
CA ILE A 26 -2.29 23.71 6.41
C ILE A 26 -3.63 23.99 7.09
N GLY A 27 -4.76 23.72 6.43
CA GLY A 27 -6.10 23.81 7.02
C GLY A 27 -6.31 22.86 8.19
N SER A 28 -5.56 21.79 8.25
CA SER A 28 -5.64 20.77 9.30
C SER A 28 -4.84 21.12 10.56
N ILE A 29 -3.93 22.09 10.54
CA ILE A 29 -3.07 22.48 11.68
C ILE A 29 -3.85 23.03 12.90
N PHE A 30 -5.09 23.46 12.69
CA PHE A 30 -5.88 24.16 13.72
C PHE A 30 -6.76 23.25 14.60
N SER A 31 -6.86 21.93 14.36
CA SER A 31 -7.62 21.01 15.22
C SER A 31 -6.81 19.83 15.70
N GLN A 32 -7.19 19.22 16.85
CA GLN A 32 -6.48 18.08 17.43
C GLN A 32 -6.59 16.80 16.53
N ARG A 33 -7.67 16.70 15.74
CA ARG A 33 -7.81 15.67 14.68
C ARG A 33 -6.84 15.91 13.52
N ALA A 34 -6.44 17.11 13.31
CA ALA A 34 -5.58 17.59 12.27
C ALA A 34 -4.09 17.26 12.47
N ARG A 35 -3.61 17.22 13.72
CA ARG A 35 -2.22 16.82 14.00
C ARG A 35 -1.94 15.37 13.62
N CYS A 36 -2.94 14.51 13.72
CA CYS A 36 -2.84 13.14 13.19
C CYS A 36 -2.75 13.14 11.65
N GLY A 37 -3.55 13.96 10.95
CA GLY A 37 -3.52 14.07 9.50
C GLY A 37 -2.16 14.54 8.96
N LEU A 38 -1.53 15.51 9.61
CA LEU A 38 -0.19 15.98 9.23
C LEU A 38 0.86 14.88 9.38
N ALA A 39 0.79 14.10 10.47
CA ALA A 39 1.71 12.98 10.69
C ALA A 39 1.59 11.90 9.60
N TYR A 40 0.38 11.64 9.08
CA TYR A 40 0.14 10.68 8.00
C TYR A 40 0.84 11.03 6.69
N LEU A 41 1.14 12.30 6.47
CA LEU A 41 1.80 12.76 5.24
C LEU A 41 3.28 13.08 5.46
N VAL A 42 3.61 13.66 6.61
CA VAL A 42 5.00 14.06 6.90
C VAL A 42 5.88 12.84 7.18
N VAL A 43 5.36 11.82 7.90
CA VAL A 43 6.17 10.62 8.20
C VAL A 43 6.55 9.86 6.93
N PRO A 44 5.64 9.52 6.00
CA PRO A 44 6.01 8.88 4.74
C PRO A 44 6.99 9.71 3.90
N LEU A 45 6.78 11.02 3.79
CA LEU A 45 7.66 11.90 3.00
C LEU A 45 9.08 11.98 3.58
N LEU A 46 9.20 12.15 4.90
CA LEU A 46 10.52 12.15 5.56
C LEU A 46 11.19 10.79 5.46
N SER A 47 10.40 9.73 5.54
CA SER A 47 10.87 8.37 5.42
C SER A 47 11.39 8.08 4.01
N ALA A 48 10.65 8.49 2.96
CA ALA A 48 11.09 8.36 1.58
C ALA A 48 12.38 9.13 1.29
N PHE A 49 12.47 10.36 1.81
CA PHE A 49 13.67 11.18 1.68
C PHE A 49 14.88 10.49 2.34
N ALA A 50 14.70 9.94 3.54
CA ALA A 50 15.74 9.21 4.25
C ALA A 50 16.17 7.96 3.48
N LEU A 51 15.21 7.20 2.94
CA LEU A 51 15.48 5.98 2.17
C LEU A 51 16.25 6.26 0.90
N HIS A 52 15.81 7.26 0.13
CA HIS A 52 16.49 7.70 -1.08
C HIS A 52 17.95 8.13 -0.80
N ARG A 53 18.21 8.73 0.37
CA ARG A 53 19.56 9.11 0.80
C ARG A 53 20.41 7.93 1.25
N VAL A 54 19.81 6.91 1.85
CA VAL A 54 20.53 5.77 2.45
C VAL A 54 20.78 4.64 1.45
N TRP A 55 19.83 4.37 0.57
CA TRP A 55 19.93 3.19 -0.31
C TRP A 55 20.26 3.49 -1.76
N GLY A 56 20.07 4.71 -2.27
CA GLY A 56 20.51 5.10 -3.62
C GLY A 56 20.23 4.05 -4.71
N THR A 57 19.17 3.24 -4.52
CA THR A 57 18.97 2.02 -5.30
C THR A 57 18.31 2.32 -6.62
N SER A 58 18.76 1.62 -7.63
CA SER A 58 18.13 1.49 -8.93
C SER A 58 16.83 0.68 -8.82
N PHE A 59 15.79 1.21 -8.14
CA PHE A 59 14.46 0.64 -8.24
C PHE A 59 13.89 1.03 -9.60
N ASP A 60 13.74 0.05 -10.50
CA ASP A 60 13.11 0.27 -11.79
C ASP A 60 11.61 0.01 -11.67
N LEU A 61 10.83 1.09 -11.55
CA LEU A 61 9.38 1.02 -11.44
C LEU A 61 8.74 0.31 -12.64
N VAL A 62 9.28 0.47 -13.85
CA VAL A 62 8.74 -0.17 -15.04
C VAL A 62 8.95 -1.68 -14.99
N GLU A 63 10.12 -2.13 -14.55
CA GLU A 63 10.40 -3.56 -14.38
C GLU A 63 9.49 -4.21 -13.35
N GLU A 64 9.33 -3.58 -12.18
CA GLU A 64 8.48 -4.07 -11.08
C GLU A 64 7.00 -4.09 -11.48
N LEU A 65 6.51 -3.00 -12.09
CA LEU A 65 5.15 -2.95 -12.63
C LEU A 65 4.94 -3.98 -13.74
N THR A 66 5.93 -4.20 -14.61
CA THR A 66 5.87 -5.22 -15.70
C THR A 66 5.75 -6.61 -15.12
N PHE A 67 6.53 -6.92 -14.06
CA PHE A 67 6.42 -8.21 -13.38
C PHE A 67 4.99 -8.42 -12.88
N TYR A 68 4.44 -7.49 -12.11
CA TYR A 68 3.08 -7.59 -11.57
C TYR A 68 2.03 -7.64 -12.69
N ALA A 69 2.05 -6.70 -13.64
CA ALA A 69 1.04 -6.57 -14.68
C ALA A 69 1.00 -7.78 -15.63
N SER A 70 2.15 -8.48 -15.80
CA SER A 70 2.20 -9.71 -16.61
C SER A 70 1.35 -10.86 -16.05
N TYR A 71 1.04 -10.83 -14.75
CA TYR A 71 0.14 -11.79 -14.08
C TYR A 71 -1.29 -11.26 -13.90
N HIS A 72 -1.56 -10.02 -14.32
CA HIS A 72 -2.83 -9.31 -14.11
C HIS A 72 -3.32 -8.66 -15.40
N SER A 73 -3.51 -9.45 -16.45
CA SER A 73 -3.94 -8.97 -17.77
C SER A 73 -5.46 -8.90 -17.90
N ASP A 74 -6.19 -9.78 -17.22
CA ASP A 74 -7.66 -9.81 -17.23
C ASP A 74 -8.21 -8.73 -16.28
N TRP A 75 -9.04 -7.82 -16.80
CA TRP A 75 -9.63 -6.73 -16.03
C TRP A 75 -10.46 -7.20 -14.82
N ARG A 76 -11.03 -8.41 -14.87
CA ARG A 76 -11.79 -9.00 -13.75
C ARG A 76 -10.84 -9.38 -12.61
N ASN A 77 -9.67 -9.92 -12.95
CA ASN A 77 -8.61 -10.19 -11.98
C ASN A 77 -8.10 -8.89 -11.36
N GLN A 78 -7.84 -7.85 -12.17
CA GLN A 78 -7.48 -6.52 -11.67
C GLN A 78 -8.53 -5.98 -10.69
N LEU A 79 -9.82 -6.06 -11.03
CA LEU A 79 -10.90 -5.61 -10.17
C LEU A 79 -10.94 -6.38 -8.83
N VAL A 80 -10.74 -7.70 -8.87
CA VAL A 80 -10.61 -8.51 -7.66
C VAL A 80 -9.47 -7.99 -6.79
N HIS A 81 -8.31 -7.71 -7.36
CA HIS A 81 -7.15 -7.20 -6.62
C HIS A 81 -7.39 -5.78 -6.09
N ILE A 82 -7.99 -4.88 -6.88
CA ILE A 82 -8.36 -3.53 -6.45
C ILE A 82 -9.25 -3.54 -5.19
N VAL A 83 -10.14 -4.49 -5.08
CA VAL A 83 -11.04 -4.62 -3.92
C VAL A 83 -10.37 -5.35 -2.75
N PHE A 84 -9.73 -6.48 -3.01
CA PHE A 84 -9.31 -7.40 -1.94
C PHE A 84 -7.89 -7.15 -1.40
N VAL A 85 -6.99 -6.53 -2.15
CA VAL A 85 -5.65 -6.15 -1.62
C VAL A 85 -5.76 -5.12 -0.49
N PRO A 86 -6.53 -4.01 -0.61
CA PRO A 86 -6.74 -3.10 0.52
C PRO A 86 -7.39 -3.78 1.73
N LEU A 87 -8.31 -4.72 1.53
CA LEU A 87 -8.93 -5.49 2.61
C LEU A 87 -7.95 -6.43 3.31
N LEU A 88 -7.03 -7.06 2.55
CA LEU A 88 -5.93 -7.84 3.12
C LEU A 88 -5.01 -6.97 3.97
N VAL A 89 -4.62 -5.79 3.47
CA VAL A 89 -3.79 -4.84 4.25
C VAL A 89 -4.52 -4.42 5.51
N ALA A 90 -5.80 -4.00 5.42
CA ALA A 90 -6.58 -3.57 6.58
C ALA A 90 -6.73 -4.68 7.63
N SER A 91 -7.02 -5.91 7.20
CA SER A 91 -7.13 -7.06 8.12
C SER A 91 -5.80 -7.44 8.77
N ALA A 92 -4.68 -7.36 8.02
CA ALA A 92 -3.34 -7.55 8.57
C ALA A 92 -3.01 -6.50 9.64
N MET A 93 -3.40 -5.22 9.42
CA MET A 93 -3.22 -4.17 10.43
C MET A 93 -4.01 -4.46 11.72
N VAL A 94 -5.20 -5.08 11.62
CA VAL A 94 -5.95 -5.51 12.81
C VAL A 94 -5.17 -6.56 13.60
N PHE A 95 -4.59 -7.58 12.94
CA PHE A 95 -3.78 -8.58 13.62
C PHE A 95 -2.56 -7.97 14.31
N LEU A 96 -1.86 -7.07 13.62
CA LEU A 96 -0.69 -6.38 14.17
C LEU A 96 -1.07 -5.46 15.36
N ALA A 97 -2.27 -4.89 15.37
CA ALA A 97 -2.77 -4.06 16.48
C ALA A 97 -3.11 -4.88 17.73
N TYR A 98 -3.37 -6.20 17.61
CA TYR A 98 -3.54 -7.09 18.75
C TYR A 98 -2.22 -7.43 19.45
N VAL A 99 -1.09 -7.36 18.73
CA VAL A 99 0.23 -7.57 19.35
C VAL A 99 0.48 -6.47 20.40
N PRO A 100 1.10 -6.77 21.55
CA PRO A 100 1.41 -5.76 22.56
C PRO A 100 2.11 -4.54 21.94
N PRO A 101 1.73 -3.30 22.33
CA PRO A 101 2.33 -2.12 21.75
C PRO A 101 3.80 -2.00 22.13
N LEU A 102 4.61 -1.42 21.24
CA LEU A 102 6.04 -1.19 21.45
C LEU A 102 6.30 -0.19 22.58
N ALA A 103 5.44 0.83 22.69
CA ALA A 103 5.44 1.78 23.79
C ALA A 103 4.03 2.38 23.99
N ARG A 104 3.79 2.92 25.19
CA ARG A 104 2.56 3.68 25.48
C ARG A 104 2.60 5.12 24.91
N ALA A 105 3.75 5.55 24.44
CA ALA A 105 3.94 6.86 23.82
C ALA A 105 3.13 6.97 22.52
N ARG A 106 2.66 8.17 22.25
CA ARG A 106 1.96 8.52 21.01
C ARG A 106 2.63 9.71 20.32
N PRO A 107 3.82 9.51 19.72
CA PRO A 107 4.50 10.57 19.01
C PRO A 107 3.59 11.11 17.91
N LEU A 108 3.46 12.43 17.82
CA LEU A 108 2.55 13.11 16.87
C LEU A 108 1.08 12.61 16.94
N GLY A 109 0.66 12.03 18.07
CA GLY A 109 -0.68 11.47 18.24
C GLY A 109 -0.88 10.07 17.64
N LEU A 110 0.14 9.47 17.01
CA LEU A 110 0.08 8.14 16.44
C LEU A 110 0.38 7.07 17.50
N PRO A 111 -0.35 5.95 17.53
CA PRO A 111 0.00 4.83 18.39
C PRO A 111 1.35 4.22 17.96
N LEU A 112 2.24 3.96 18.89
CA LEU A 112 3.51 3.28 18.63
C LEU A 112 3.33 1.76 18.83
N ASN A 113 2.88 1.10 17.79
CA ASN A 113 2.64 -0.34 17.76
C ASN A 113 3.08 -0.99 16.43
N TRP A 114 2.93 -2.30 16.33
CA TRP A 114 3.38 -3.05 15.16
C TRP A 114 2.62 -2.70 13.88
N ALA A 115 1.33 -2.32 13.96
CA ALA A 115 0.57 -1.87 12.81
C ALA A 115 1.14 -0.56 12.22
N THR A 116 1.41 0.44 13.07
CA THR A 116 1.99 1.70 12.62
C THR A 116 3.44 1.55 12.16
N LEU A 117 4.22 0.66 12.78
CA LEU A 117 5.57 0.34 12.32
C LEU A 117 5.56 -0.32 10.93
N ALA A 118 4.69 -1.31 10.71
CA ALA A 118 4.52 -1.93 9.40
C ALA A 118 4.04 -0.91 8.35
N ALA A 119 3.08 -0.06 8.71
CA ALA A 119 2.62 1.02 7.84
C ALA A 119 3.77 1.99 7.48
N ALA A 120 4.65 2.31 8.43
CA ALA A 120 5.83 3.14 8.17
C ALA A 120 6.79 2.47 7.19
N ALA A 121 7.11 1.18 7.41
CA ALA A 121 8.00 0.42 6.54
C ALA A 121 7.46 0.32 5.10
N TRP A 122 6.18 -0.01 4.92
CA TRP A 122 5.55 -0.02 3.60
C TRP A 122 5.50 1.37 2.96
N SER A 123 5.19 2.39 3.73
CA SER A 123 5.13 3.76 3.22
C SER A 123 6.46 4.25 2.69
N LEU A 124 7.58 3.87 3.34
CA LEU A 124 8.93 4.13 2.85
C LEU A 124 9.10 3.60 1.43
N HIS A 125 8.75 2.33 1.25
CA HIS A 125 8.84 1.65 -0.03
C HIS A 125 7.93 2.31 -1.09
N PHE A 126 6.65 2.52 -0.78
CA PHE A 126 5.70 3.09 -1.75
C PHE A 126 6.07 4.49 -2.24
N VAL A 127 6.49 5.37 -1.32
CA VAL A 127 6.86 6.73 -1.69
C VAL A 127 8.19 6.76 -2.46
N HIS A 128 9.11 5.84 -2.15
CA HIS A 128 10.33 5.68 -2.92
C HIS A 128 10.05 5.21 -4.34
N ALA A 129 9.19 4.18 -4.49
CA ALA A 129 8.88 3.58 -5.77
C ALA A 129 8.07 4.50 -6.70
N ALA A 130 7.03 5.16 -6.19
CA ALA A 130 6.15 6.05 -6.94
C ALA A 130 5.72 7.24 -6.07
N PRO A 131 6.46 8.36 -6.06
CA PRO A 131 6.28 9.43 -5.08
C PRO A 131 4.84 9.93 -4.93
N LEU A 132 4.11 10.15 -6.01
CA LEU A 132 2.74 10.68 -5.96
C LEU A 132 1.73 9.61 -5.53
N VAL A 133 1.62 8.53 -6.30
CA VAL A 133 0.68 7.43 -6.03
C VAL A 133 1.06 6.74 -4.72
N GLY A 134 2.35 6.48 -4.50
CA GLY A 134 2.85 5.87 -3.29
C GLY A 134 2.58 6.69 -2.03
N SER A 135 2.57 8.03 -2.11
CA SER A 135 2.17 8.88 -0.97
C SER A 135 0.69 8.71 -0.62
N ALA A 136 -0.19 8.58 -1.62
CA ALA A 136 -1.60 8.30 -1.38
C ALA A 136 -1.81 6.92 -0.75
N VAL A 137 -1.11 5.90 -1.26
CA VAL A 137 -1.15 4.53 -0.70
C VAL A 137 -0.58 4.48 0.71
N ALA A 138 0.50 5.21 0.98
CA ALA A 138 1.07 5.35 2.31
C ALA A 138 0.08 5.96 3.30
N ALA A 139 -0.59 7.05 2.92
CA ALA A 139 -1.60 7.69 3.76
C ALA A 139 -2.76 6.72 4.07
N LEU A 140 -3.24 5.96 3.08
CA LEU A 140 -4.28 4.95 3.25
C LEU A 140 -3.81 3.82 4.18
N THR A 141 -2.59 3.33 4.01
CA THR A 141 -2.00 2.27 4.85
C THR A 141 -1.89 2.72 6.31
N PHE A 142 -1.47 3.96 6.55
CA PHE A 142 -1.51 4.55 7.89
C PHE A 142 -2.93 4.68 8.45
N ALA A 143 -3.89 5.10 7.62
CA ALA A 143 -5.29 5.18 8.03
C ALA A 143 -5.81 3.79 8.48
N PHE A 144 -5.46 2.72 7.77
CA PHE A 144 -5.77 1.35 8.19
C PHE A 144 -5.11 0.99 9.52
N ALA A 145 -3.82 1.31 9.70
CA ALA A 145 -3.10 0.99 10.94
C ALA A 145 -3.70 1.70 12.17
N VAL A 146 -4.04 2.98 12.04
CA VAL A 146 -4.66 3.74 13.14
C VAL A 146 -6.10 3.34 13.36
N GLY A 147 -6.86 3.11 12.30
CA GLY A 147 -8.23 2.59 12.37
C GLY A 147 -8.28 1.24 13.09
N ALA A 148 -7.42 0.30 12.69
CA ALA A 148 -7.27 -1.00 13.31
C ALA A 148 -6.91 -0.89 14.81
N THR A 149 -5.95 -0.04 15.14
CA THR A 149 -5.57 0.23 16.53
C THR A 149 -6.76 0.76 17.34
N GLY A 150 -7.50 1.73 16.78
CA GLY A 150 -8.68 2.29 17.45
C GLY A 150 -9.80 1.25 17.67
N VAL A 151 -10.00 0.32 16.73
CA VAL A 151 -10.95 -0.78 16.88
C VAL A 151 -10.53 -1.71 18.02
N VAL A 152 -9.29 -2.15 18.04
CA VAL A 152 -8.74 -3.05 19.07
C VAL A 152 -8.74 -2.37 20.45
N GLU A 153 -8.38 -1.09 20.56
CA GLU A 153 -8.42 -0.35 21.82
C GLU A 153 -9.84 -0.21 22.36
N ARG A 154 -10.83 0.05 21.50
CA ARG A 154 -12.25 0.12 21.90
C ARG A 154 -12.76 -1.24 22.38
N GLU A 155 -12.36 -2.32 21.73
CA GLU A 155 -12.73 -3.69 22.15
C GLU A 155 -12.14 -4.00 23.53
N ARG A 156 -10.87 -3.69 23.75
CA ARG A 156 -10.20 -3.82 25.07
C ARG A 156 -10.85 -2.97 26.15
N ALA A 157 -11.25 -1.74 25.85
CA ALA A 157 -11.91 -0.85 26.82
C ALA A 157 -13.28 -1.37 27.24
N LYS A 158 -14.07 -1.95 26.30
CA LYS A 158 -15.39 -2.53 26.58
C LYS A 158 -15.30 -3.78 27.47
N SER A 159 -14.21 -4.50 27.45
CA SER A 159 -14.03 -5.71 28.26
C SER A 159 -13.66 -5.44 29.73
N GLY A 160 -13.56 -4.16 30.14
CA GLY A 160 -13.34 -3.76 31.53
C GLY A 160 -11.98 -4.13 32.11
N THR A 161 -11.09 -4.68 31.33
CA THR A 161 -9.78 -5.12 31.76
C THR A 161 -8.67 -4.34 31.09
N ARG A 162 -7.90 -3.58 31.90
CA ARG A 162 -6.56 -3.10 31.52
C ARG A 162 -5.55 -4.25 31.39
N ALA A 163 -5.89 -5.43 31.88
CA ALA A 163 -5.17 -6.69 31.75
C ALA A 163 -5.89 -7.56 30.70
N VAL A 164 -5.15 -8.39 29.98
CA VAL A 164 -5.58 -9.28 28.89
C VAL A 164 -7.06 -9.68 28.96
N PRO A 165 -7.90 -9.32 27.96
CA PRO A 165 -9.33 -9.64 27.95
C PRO A 165 -9.57 -11.15 27.94
N SER A 166 -10.72 -11.62 28.45
CA SER A 166 -11.13 -13.02 28.32
C SER A 166 -11.19 -13.47 26.85
N ARG A 167 -10.92 -14.75 26.57
CA ARG A 167 -10.92 -15.31 25.21
C ARG A 167 -12.15 -14.97 24.38
N GLU A 168 -13.34 -14.89 25.01
CA GLU A 168 -14.59 -14.56 24.34
C GLU A 168 -14.73 -13.09 23.93
N GLN A 169 -14.05 -12.18 24.64
CA GLN A 169 -14.10 -10.74 24.37
C GLN A 169 -12.97 -10.25 23.46
N GLN A 170 -11.89 -11.03 23.33
CA GLN A 170 -10.73 -10.73 22.46
C GLN A 170 -10.98 -10.99 20.97
N GLY A 171 -12.15 -11.44 20.56
CA GLY A 171 -12.29 -12.18 19.33
C GLY A 171 -13.03 -11.50 18.19
N ARG A 172 -13.87 -10.50 18.42
CA ARG A 172 -14.77 -10.06 17.34
C ARG A 172 -14.04 -9.36 16.19
N ALA A 173 -13.20 -8.39 16.49
CA ALA A 173 -12.43 -7.71 15.43
C ALA A 173 -11.42 -8.65 14.77
N ALA A 174 -10.74 -9.50 15.55
CA ALA A 174 -9.84 -10.52 15.01
C ALA A 174 -10.59 -11.56 14.16
N LEU A 175 -11.79 -11.98 14.60
CA LEU A 175 -12.62 -12.93 13.84
C LEU A 175 -13.04 -12.35 12.48
N TRP A 176 -13.56 -11.11 12.46
CA TRP A 176 -13.91 -10.43 11.21
C TRP A 176 -12.70 -10.16 10.33
N ALA A 177 -11.59 -9.74 10.92
CA ALA A 177 -10.34 -9.58 10.19
C ALA A 177 -9.87 -10.91 9.58
N GLY A 178 -9.98 -12.02 10.34
CA GLY A 178 -9.67 -13.36 9.86
C GLY A 178 -10.56 -13.80 8.71
N ALA A 179 -11.87 -13.60 8.83
CA ALA A 179 -12.81 -13.93 7.75
C ALA A 179 -12.52 -13.11 6.48
N LEU A 180 -12.28 -11.81 6.60
CA LEU A 180 -11.93 -10.94 5.47
C LEU A 180 -10.58 -11.30 4.88
N HIS A 181 -9.60 -11.68 5.70
CA HIS A 181 -8.28 -12.09 5.25
C HIS A 181 -8.34 -13.38 4.41
N VAL A 182 -9.04 -14.40 4.93
CA VAL A 182 -9.24 -15.66 4.22
C VAL A 182 -10.03 -15.43 2.93
N LEU A 183 -11.11 -14.65 2.98
CA LEU A 183 -11.89 -14.29 1.80
C LEU A 183 -11.03 -13.54 0.77
N GLY A 184 -10.21 -12.59 1.21
CA GLY A 184 -9.33 -11.83 0.33
C GLY A 184 -8.34 -12.71 -0.41
N TRP A 185 -7.70 -13.66 0.28
CA TRP A 185 -6.82 -14.63 -0.36
C TRP A 185 -7.56 -15.56 -1.30
N TYR A 186 -8.72 -16.08 -0.87
CA TYR A 186 -9.53 -16.95 -1.74
C TYR A 186 -9.92 -16.24 -3.04
N MET A 187 -10.40 -15.00 -2.96
CA MET A 187 -10.87 -14.25 -4.13
C MET A 187 -9.73 -13.96 -5.12
N GLN A 188 -8.54 -13.62 -4.61
CA GLN A 188 -7.40 -13.35 -5.47
C GLN A 188 -6.85 -14.64 -6.13
N LEU A 189 -6.68 -15.69 -5.33
CA LEU A 189 -6.07 -16.94 -5.85
C LEU A 189 -7.02 -17.71 -6.76
N HIS A 190 -8.29 -17.89 -6.37
CA HIS A 190 -9.21 -18.74 -7.11
C HIS A 190 -9.98 -17.96 -8.20
N PRO A 191 -10.92 -17.04 -7.90
CA PRO A 191 -11.57 -16.30 -8.99
C PRO A 191 -10.58 -15.44 -9.79
N GLY A 192 -9.67 -14.74 -9.13
CA GLY A 192 -8.72 -13.85 -9.81
C GLY A 192 -7.78 -14.62 -10.73
N HIS A 193 -6.84 -15.36 -10.17
CA HIS A 193 -5.80 -16.01 -10.98
C HIS A 193 -6.25 -17.29 -11.64
N ALA A 194 -6.93 -18.20 -10.94
CA ALA A 194 -7.24 -19.50 -11.51
C ALA A 194 -8.36 -19.44 -12.57
N LEU A 195 -9.42 -18.64 -12.37
CA LEU A 195 -10.54 -18.58 -13.29
C LEU A 195 -10.41 -17.47 -14.34
N PHE A 196 -10.09 -16.25 -13.93
CA PHE A 196 -10.08 -15.11 -14.86
C PHE A 196 -8.76 -15.02 -15.63
N GLU A 197 -7.64 -15.18 -14.97
CA GLU A 197 -6.32 -15.10 -15.60
C GLU A 197 -5.91 -16.44 -16.26
N GLY A 198 -6.41 -17.56 -15.73
CA GLY A 198 -6.00 -18.89 -16.20
C GLY A 198 -4.53 -19.21 -15.93
N ARG A 199 -3.91 -18.52 -14.97
CA ARG A 199 -2.49 -18.59 -14.62
C ARG A 199 -2.29 -18.68 -13.11
N LYS A 200 -1.10 -19.15 -12.70
CA LYS A 200 -0.67 -19.08 -11.30
C LYS A 200 -0.51 -17.62 -10.86
N ALA A 201 -0.67 -17.37 -9.56
CA ALA A 201 -0.41 -16.06 -8.99
C ALA A 201 1.10 -15.72 -9.01
N ALA A 202 1.46 -14.45 -9.22
CA ALA A 202 2.83 -13.94 -9.11
C ALA A 202 3.50 -14.29 -7.78
N LEU A 203 2.71 -14.39 -6.71
CA LEU A 203 3.13 -14.79 -5.37
C LEU A 203 3.91 -16.10 -5.34
N VAL A 204 3.63 -17.03 -6.25
CA VAL A 204 4.33 -18.33 -6.33
C VAL A 204 5.77 -18.16 -6.83
N ASP A 205 6.00 -17.19 -7.70
CA ASP A 205 7.31 -16.95 -8.30
C ASP A 205 8.17 -15.94 -7.50
N ALA A 206 7.52 -14.97 -6.85
CA ALA A 206 8.21 -13.91 -6.12
C ALA A 206 7.40 -13.46 -4.89
N LEU A 207 7.46 -14.26 -3.82
CA LEU A 207 6.68 -14.06 -2.59
C LEU A 207 6.89 -12.67 -1.96
N VAL A 208 8.15 -12.29 -1.73
CA VAL A 208 8.48 -11.03 -1.03
C VAL A 208 8.07 -9.83 -1.86
N GLN A 209 8.42 -9.82 -3.15
CA GLN A 209 8.06 -8.76 -4.09
C GLN A 209 6.54 -8.61 -4.18
N SER A 210 5.81 -9.71 -4.44
CA SER A 210 4.36 -9.67 -4.55
C SER A 210 3.69 -9.15 -3.27
N PHE A 211 4.21 -9.50 -2.11
CA PHE A 211 3.67 -9.03 -0.84
C PHE A 211 3.96 -7.55 -0.57
N MET A 212 5.16 -7.10 -0.92
CA MET A 212 5.58 -5.70 -0.72
C MET A 212 4.92 -4.75 -1.71
N ASP A 213 4.78 -5.17 -2.97
CA ASP A 213 4.44 -4.28 -4.08
C ASP A 213 2.95 -4.30 -4.45
N ALA A 214 2.22 -5.38 -4.16
CA ALA A 214 0.80 -5.50 -4.51
C ALA A 214 -0.06 -4.30 -4.08
N PRO A 215 0.08 -3.73 -2.86
CA PRO A 215 -0.71 -2.56 -2.49
C PRO A 215 -0.42 -1.33 -3.36
N LEU A 216 0.84 -1.12 -3.77
CA LEU A 216 1.21 -0.02 -4.67
C LEU A 216 0.67 -0.26 -6.07
N PHE A 217 0.87 -1.45 -6.62
CA PHE A 217 0.53 -1.77 -8.01
C PHE A 217 -0.95 -1.70 -8.28
N VAL A 218 -1.79 -2.16 -7.36
CA VAL A 218 -3.25 -2.04 -7.44
C VAL A 218 -3.68 -0.57 -7.58
N TRP A 219 -3.04 0.34 -6.84
CA TRP A 219 -3.33 1.76 -6.93
C TRP A 219 -2.71 2.43 -8.15
N MET A 220 -1.60 1.91 -8.68
CA MET A 220 -1.08 2.31 -9.99
C MET A 220 -2.05 1.96 -11.11
N GLU A 221 -2.66 0.77 -11.10
CA GLU A 221 -3.72 0.41 -12.05
C GLU A 221 -4.91 1.38 -11.99
N VAL A 222 -5.36 1.73 -10.79
CA VAL A 222 -6.42 2.74 -10.62
C VAL A 222 -5.98 4.11 -11.15
N ALA A 223 -4.74 4.52 -10.86
CA ALA A 223 -4.21 5.80 -11.31
C ALA A 223 -4.13 5.88 -12.84
N PHE A 224 -3.67 4.82 -13.52
CA PHE A 224 -3.65 4.75 -14.98
C PHE A 224 -5.06 4.86 -15.59
N LYS A 225 -6.05 4.15 -15.03
CA LYS A 225 -7.45 4.27 -15.46
C LYS A 225 -8.03 5.68 -15.26
N LEU A 226 -7.45 6.46 -14.35
CA LEU A 226 -7.78 7.88 -14.14
C LEU A 226 -6.95 8.84 -14.99
N GLY A 227 -6.09 8.32 -15.89
CA GLY A 227 -5.26 9.10 -16.81
C GLY A 227 -3.93 9.58 -16.21
N TYR A 228 -3.46 8.97 -15.14
CA TYR A 228 -2.13 9.26 -14.60
C TYR A 228 -1.05 8.72 -15.53
N ASP A 229 -0.09 9.56 -15.88
CA ASP A 229 1.13 9.24 -16.66
C ASP A 229 0.89 8.29 -17.85
N PRO A 230 0.23 8.73 -18.94
CA PRO A 230 -0.03 7.89 -20.10
C PRO A 230 1.24 7.36 -20.80
N ALA A 231 2.37 8.06 -20.62
CA ALA A 231 3.64 7.64 -21.18
C ALA A 231 4.19 6.41 -20.45
N LEU A 232 4.13 6.41 -19.12
CA LEU A 232 4.49 5.27 -18.28
C LEU A 232 3.54 4.08 -18.54
N GLU A 233 2.24 4.33 -18.67
CA GLU A 233 1.26 3.28 -18.98
C GLU A 233 1.57 2.62 -20.34
N SER A 234 1.87 3.41 -21.37
CA SER A 234 2.25 2.88 -22.70
C SER A 234 3.55 2.07 -22.65
N GLN A 235 4.56 2.53 -21.92
CA GLN A 235 5.81 1.79 -21.71
C GLN A 235 5.55 0.45 -21.01
N LEU A 236 4.71 0.46 -19.98
CA LEU A 236 4.32 -0.74 -19.25
C LEU A 236 3.61 -1.75 -20.16
N GLN A 237 2.64 -1.30 -20.95
CA GLN A 237 1.92 -2.16 -21.89
C GLN A 237 2.86 -2.83 -22.88
N ALA A 238 3.78 -2.08 -23.49
CA ALA A 238 4.77 -2.63 -24.40
C ALA A 238 5.70 -3.66 -23.74
N ALA A 239 6.10 -3.40 -22.49
CA ALA A 239 6.94 -4.32 -21.72
C ALA A 239 6.20 -5.62 -21.34
N VAL A 240 4.92 -5.53 -20.99
CA VAL A 240 4.06 -6.69 -20.70
C VAL A 240 3.85 -7.55 -21.96
N GLU A 241 3.56 -6.93 -23.10
CA GLU A 241 3.41 -7.63 -24.38
C GLU A 241 4.68 -8.39 -24.75
N LYS A 242 5.84 -7.75 -24.61
CA LYS A 242 7.14 -8.39 -24.82
C LYS A 242 7.33 -9.60 -23.92
N ARG A 243 7.05 -9.48 -22.63
CA ARG A 243 7.17 -10.59 -21.65
C ARG A 243 6.23 -11.74 -21.98
N HIS A 244 5.00 -11.44 -22.38
CA HIS A 244 4.05 -12.50 -22.81
C HIS A 244 4.52 -13.21 -24.07
N ALA A 245 5.12 -12.51 -25.03
CA ALA A 245 5.71 -13.11 -26.23
C ALA A 245 6.89 -14.04 -25.89
N GLU A 246 7.75 -13.63 -24.94
CA GLU A 246 8.85 -14.46 -24.41
C GLU A 246 8.32 -15.75 -23.74
N TRP A 247 7.28 -15.65 -22.93
CA TRP A 247 6.65 -16.81 -22.30
C TRP A 247 6.02 -17.77 -23.31
N ALA A 248 5.39 -17.24 -24.38
CA ALA A 248 4.82 -18.06 -25.44
C ALA A 248 5.88 -18.81 -26.25
N GLN A 249 7.11 -18.28 -26.37
CA GLN A 249 8.22 -18.94 -27.06
C GLN A 249 8.89 -20.01 -26.18
N ALA A 250 8.79 -19.90 -24.85
CA ALA A 250 9.41 -20.81 -23.90
C ALA A 250 8.51 -22.02 -23.52
N ALA A 251 7.23 -21.99 -23.91
CA ALA A 251 6.21 -23.01 -23.60
C ALA A 251 6.14 -24.08 -24.69
#